data_3fdbcfd335a1b8e93e916d9d78064bb7
#
_entry.id   3fdbcfd335a1b8e93e916d9d78064bb7
#
_cell.length_a   1.000
_cell.length_b   1.000
_cell.length_c   1.000
_cell.angle_alpha   90.00
_cell.angle_beta   90.00
_cell.angle_gamma   90.00
#
_symmetry.space_group_name_H-M   'P 1'
#
loop_
_entity.id
_entity.type
_entity.pdbx_description
1 polymer ?
#
loop_
_entity_poly.entity_id
_entity_poly.type
_entity_poly.pdbx_seq_one_letter_code
_entity_poly.pdbx_strand_id
1 'polypeptide(L)'
;MATRVELALLVWIAVWSTGKVEGKATVEQMMKTGEMIRSVCIGKAKANEELVNQLKESKFPDAMEVKCYVNCALEMMQAMKKGKLNYDAMLKQIDTIMPDELAEPMRNAVNVCRNSADGIKNNCEASYAVAKCISKNNPKFVFP
;
A
#
# COMPACT_ATOMS: atom_id res chain seq x y z
N MET A 1 -45.73 24.68 -26.40
CA MET A 1 -44.28 24.94 -26.41
C MET A 1 -43.57 24.49 -25.11
N ALA A 2 -43.92 23.35 -24.57
CA ALA A 2 -43.41 22.89 -23.27
C ALA A 2 -42.72 21.51 -23.33
N THR A 3 -42.29 21.04 -24.48
CA THR A 3 -41.82 19.64 -24.63
C THR A 3 -40.34 19.46 -24.96
N ARG A 4 -39.57 20.54 -25.09
CA ARG A 4 -38.11 20.44 -25.41
C ARG A 4 -37.20 20.66 -24.19
N VAL A 5 -37.67 21.20 -23.11
CA VAL A 5 -36.84 21.47 -21.91
C VAL A 5 -36.82 20.27 -20.97
N GLU A 6 -37.90 19.50 -20.90
CA GLU A 6 -37.93 18.30 -20.00
C GLU A 6 -37.07 17.13 -20.48
N LEU A 7 -36.93 16.95 -21.79
CA LEU A 7 -36.05 15.89 -22.33
C LEU A 7 -34.55 16.15 -22.09
N ALA A 8 -34.14 17.43 -22.01
CA ALA A 8 -32.73 17.78 -21.72
C ALA A 8 -32.34 17.53 -20.25
N LEU A 9 -33.29 17.68 -19.33
CA LEU A 9 -33.03 17.43 -17.89
C LEU A 9 -32.91 15.94 -17.57
N LEU A 10 -33.65 15.08 -18.26
CA LEU A 10 -33.58 13.63 -18.05
C LEU A 10 -32.27 13.01 -18.58
N VAL A 11 -31.67 13.58 -19.61
CA VAL A 11 -30.38 13.12 -20.14
C VAL A 11 -29.24 13.51 -19.19
N TRP A 12 -29.33 14.63 -18.49
CA TRP A 12 -28.31 15.08 -17.54
C TRP A 12 -28.26 14.23 -16.26
N ILE A 13 -29.38 13.66 -15.82
CA ILE A 13 -29.44 12.81 -14.63
C ILE A 13 -28.85 11.41 -14.89
N ALA A 14 -28.95 10.92 -16.14
CA ALA A 14 -28.45 9.60 -16.51
C ALA A 14 -26.90 9.50 -16.59
N VAL A 15 -26.22 10.64 -16.74
CA VAL A 15 -24.74 10.67 -16.86
C VAL A 15 -24.03 10.63 -15.50
N TRP A 16 -24.72 10.89 -14.40
CA TRP A 16 -24.13 10.95 -13.05
C TRP A 16 -24.21 9.62 -12.29
N SER A 17 -24.79 8.58 -12.86
CA SER A 17 -24.89 7.27 -12.21
C SER A 17 -23.89 6.23 -12.75
N THR A 18 -22.86 6.65 -13.47
CA THR A 18 -21.83 5.72 -13.93
C THR A 18 -20.68 5.61 -12.92
N GLY A 19 -20.73 4.53 -12.17
CA GLY A 19 -19.53 3.82 -11.78
C GLY A 19 -18.91 4.17 -10.44
N LYS A 20 -19.59 3.85 -9.36
CA LYS A 20 -18.85 3.29 -8.23
C LYS A 20 -18.36 1.91 -8.66
N VAL A 21 -17.13 1.82 -9.09
CA VAL A 21 -16.45 0.53 -9.17
C VAL A 21 -16.16 0.14 -7.72
N GLU A 22 -17.15 -0.41 -7.06
CA GLU A 22 -17.00 -1.07 -5.77
C GLU A 22 -16.50 -2.49 -6.05
N GLY A 23 -15.18 -2.66 -5.99
CA GLY A 23 -14.52 -3.96 -6.14
C GLY A 23 -13.12 -3.91 -5.60
N LYS A 24 -12.64 -5.05 -5.06
CA LYS A 24 -11.24 -5.21 -4.67
C LYS A 24 -10.34 -5.03 -5.89
N ALA A 25 -9.15 -4.49 -5.67
CA ALA A 25 -8.14 -4.35 -6.71
C ALA A 25 -7.71 -5.73 -7.22
N THR A 26 -7.36 -5.81 -8.51
CA THR A 26 -6.67 -7.00 -9.03
C THR A 26 -5.20 -6.98 -8.62
N VAL A 27 -4.54 -8.14 -8.62
CA VAL A 27 -3.09 -8.24 -8.37
C VAL A 27 -2.31 -7.36 -9.36
N GLU A 28 -2.73 -7.33 -10.64
CA GLU A 28 -2.10 -6.48 -11.65
C GLU A 28 -2.20 -4.98 -11.31
N GLN A 29 -3.37 -4.52 -10.87
CA GLN A 29 -3.57 -3.14 -10.45
C GLN A 29 -2.71 -2.79 -9.23
N MET A 30 -2.59 -3.69 -8.26
CA MET A 30 -1.71 -3.53 -7.11
C MET A 30 -0.24 -3.43 -7.54
N MET A 31 0.21 -4.26 -8.46
CA MET A 31 1.59 -4.22 -8.96
C MET A 31 1.90 -2.92 -9.69
N LYS A 32 1.00 -2.43 -10.55
CA LYS A 32 1.16 -1.13 -11.21
C LYS A 32 1.26 0.02 -10.21
N THR A 33 0.42 0.02 -9.18
CA THR A 33 0.49 1.00 -8.09
C THR A 33 1.81 0.88 -7.34
N GLY A 34 2.28 -0.34 -7.08
CA GLY A 34 3.56 -0.61 -6.46
C GLY A 34 4.74 -0.04 -7.25
N GLU A 35 4.74 -0.19 -8.58
CA GLU A 35 5.80 0.37 -9.43
C GLU A 35 5.83 1.91 -9.42
N MET A 36 4.66 2.56 -9.36
CA MET A 36 4.59 4.01 -9.18
C MET A 36 5.19 4.44 -7.83
N ILE A 37 4.82 3.76 -6.75
CA ILE A 37 5.37 4.00 -5.40
C ILE A 37 6.89 3.80 -5.43
N ARG A 38 7.35 2.71 -6.04
CA ARG A 38 8.78 2.39 -6.19
C ARG A 38 9.54 3.52 -6.86
N SER A 39 9.08 3.97 -8.02
CA SER A 39 9.75 5.04 -8.78
C SER A 39 9.91 6.31 -7.95
N VAL A 40 8.84 6.74 -7.25
CA VAL A 40 8.86 7.92 -6.39
C VAL A 40 9.81 7.72 -5.21
N CYS A 41 9.78 6.56 -4.54
CA CYS A 41 10.52 6.34 -3.31
C CYS A 41 12.00 6.06 -3.53
N ILE A 42 12.41 5.47 -4.64
CA ILE A 42 13.83 5.37 -5.03
C ILE A 42 14.44 6.77 -5.11
N GLY A 43 13.76 7.69 -5.81
CA GLY A 43 14.25 9.07 -5.94
C GLY A 43 14.29 9.82 -4.60
N LYS A 44 13.27 9.71 -3.78
CA LYS A 44 13.20 10.37 -2.46
C LYS A 44 14.24 9.85 -1.47
N ALA A 45 14.44 8.55 -1.41
CA ALA A 45 15.40 7.91 -0.50
C ALA A 45 16.83 7.89 -1.05
N LYS A 46 17.02 8.24 -2.33
CA LYS A 46 18.28 8.07 -3.07
C LYS A 46 18.81 6.65 -2.94
N ALA A 47 17.89 5.68 -2.96
CA ALA A 47 18.21 4.28 -2.71
C ALA A 47 18.84 3.63 -3.94
N ASN A 48 19.81 2.74 -3.70
CA ASN A 48 20.37 1.88 -4.74
C ASN A 48 19.33 0.88 -5.20
N GLU A 49 19.02 0.85 -6.52
CA GLU A 49 17.98 -0.02 -7.09
C GLU A 49 18.28 -1.51 -6.92
N GLU A 50 19.55 -1.91 -6.99
CA GLU A 50 19.94 -3.32 -6.82
C GLU A 50 19.66 -3.81 -5.40
N LEU A 51 19.90 -2.95 -4.40
CA LEU A 51 19.58 -3.26 -3.00
C LEU A 51 18.05 -3.28 -2.78
N VAL A 52 17.32 -2.34 -3.38
CA VAL A 52 15.86 -2.31 -3.30
C VAL A 52 15.23 -3.56 -3.97
N ASN A 53 15.80 -4.05 -5.08
CA ASN A 53 15.33 -5.26 -5.74
C ASN A 53 15.36 -6.49 -4.85
N GLN A 54 16.25 -6.55 -3.88
CA GLN A 54 16.36 -7.66 -2.93
C GLN A 54 15.11 -7.78 -2.03
N LEU A 55 14.38 -6.69 -1.81
CA LEU A 55 13.13 -6.71 -1.05
C LEU A 55 12.05 -7.59 -1.72
N LYS A 56 12.04 -7.66 -3.06
CA LYS A 56 11.13 -8.55 -3.81
C LYS A 56 11.39 -10.03 -3.53
N GLU A 57 12.61 -10.36 -3.15
CA GLU A 57 13.03 -11.71 -2.75
C GLU A 57 12.95 -11.90 -1.22
N SER A 58 12.27 -11.01 -0.51
CA SER A 58 12.21 -11.01 0.96
C SER A 58 13.59 -10.92 1.65
N LYS A 59 14.59 -10.42 0.93
CA LYS A 59 15.90 -10.07 1.47
C LYS A 59 15.90 -8.61 1.91
N PHE A 60 16.40 -8.35 3.09
CA PHE A 60 16.37 -7.02 3.72
C PHE A 60 17.79 -6.52 3.95
N PRO A 61 18.40 -5.80 2.97
CA PRO A 61 19.73 -5.20 3.15
C PRO A 61 19.75 -4.17 4.28
N ASP A 62 20.77 -4.21 5.13
CA ASP A 62 20.94 -3.26 6.24
C ASP A 62 21.65 -1.97 5.77
N ALA A 63 20.96 -1.24 4.89
CA ALA A 63 21.40 0.05 4.36
C ALA A 63 20.36 1.13 4.67
N MET A 64 20.80 2.31 5.13
CA MET A 64 19.87 3.36 5.57
C MET A 64 18.98 3.86 4.43
N GLU A 65 19.50 3.96 3.22
CA GLU A 65 18.72 4.33 2.05
C GLU A 65 17.62 3.31 1.72
N VAL A 66 17.84 2.01 1.93
CA VAL A 66 16.82 0.97 1.79
C VAL A 66 15.77 1.09 2.88
N LYS A 67 16.18 1.34 4.14
CA LYS A 67 15.26 1.58 5.25
C LYS A 67 14.36 2.79 4.98
N CYS A 68 14.93 3.87 4.46
CA CYS A 68 14.18 5.08 4.12
C CYS A 68 13.31 4.90 2.86
N TYR A 69 13.72 4.07 1.90
CA TYR A 69 12.88 3.64 0.79
C TYR A 69 11.63 2.89 1.32
N VAL A 70 11.83 1.93 2.23
CA VAL A 70 10.72 1.19 2.87
C VAL A 70 9.78 2.14 3.62
N ASN A 71 10.32 3.10 4.36
CA ASN A 71 9.50 4.11 5.04
C ASN A 71 8.66 4.93 4.05
N CYS A 72 9.28 5.43 2.98
CA CYS A 72 8.57 6.18 1.94
C CYS A 72 7.43 5.35 1.34
N ALA A 73 7.69 4.10 0.98
CA ALA A 73 6.68 3.21 0.38
C ALA A 73 5.51 2.95 1.36
N LEU A 74 5.80 2.62 2.61
CA LEU A 74 4.77 2.35 3.62
C LEU A 74 3.96 3.60 4.00
N GLU A 75 4.58 4.79 4.00
CA GLU A 75 3.86 6.05 4.21
C GLU A 75 2.95 6.38 3.01
N MET A 76 3.40 6.17 1.77
CA MET A 76 2.56 6.35 0.59
C MET A 76 1.38 5.39 0.56
N MET A 77 1.57 4.16 1.04
CA MET A 77 0.49 3.18 1.23
C MET A 77 -0.36 3.44 2.48
N GLN A 78 -0.08 4.49 3.24
CA GLN A 78 -0.74 4.82 4.51
C GLN A 78 -0.64 3.70 5.57
N ALA A 79 0.28 2.78 5.40
CA ALA A 79 0.55 1.70 6.33
C ALA A 79 1.36 2.18 7.55
N MET A 80 2.21 3.19 7.36
CA MET A 80 2.98 3.84 8.43
C MET A 80 2.66 5.33 8.49
N LYS A 81 2.72 5.90 9.68
CA LYS A 81 2.60 7.34 9.92
C LYS A 81 3.55 7.76 11.03
N LYS A 82 4.54 8.61 10.71
CA LYS A 82 5.53 9.11 11.68
C LYS A 82 6.17 7.98 12.50
N GLY A 83 6.63 6.94 11.83
CA GLY A 83 7.30 5.79 12.46
C GLY A 83 6.39 4.84 13.24
N LYS A 84 5.08 5.00 13.17
CA LYS A 84 4.09 4.12 13.81
C LYS A 84 3.25 3.39 12.78
N LEU A 85 2.98 2.12 13.06
CA LEU A 85 2.07 1.32 12.23
C LEU A 85 0.65 1.88 12.33
N ASN A 86 0.07 2.21 11.18
CA ASN A 86 -1.33 2.63 11.09
C ASN A 86 -2.23 1.38 10.98
N TYR A 87 -2.31 0.66 12.11
CA TYR A 87 -2.93 -0.66 12.17
C TYR A 87 -4.36 -0.70 11.64
N ASP A 88 -5.21 0.22 12.09
CA ASP A 88 -6.63 0.24 11.70
C ASP A 88 -6.80 0.56 10.20
N ALA A 89 -5.98 1.48 9.67
CA ALA A 89 -5.99 1.80 8.24
C ALA A 89 -5.53 0.61 7.40
N MET A 90 -4.51 -0.12 7.85
CA MET A 90 -4.06 -1.33 7.16
C MET A 90 -5.14 -2.40 7.14
N LEU A 91 -5.79 -2.70 8.26
CA LEU A 91 -6.88 -3.68 8.31
C LEU A 91 -8.03 -3.27 7.36
N LYS A 92 -8.41 -2.00 7.38
CA LYS A 92 -9.44 -1.48 6.48
C LYS A 92 -9.06 -1.65 5.00
N GLN A 93 -7.82 -1.36 4.62
CA GLN A 93 -7.35 -1.53 3.24
C GLN A 93 -7.33 -3.00 2.82
N ILE A 94 -6.89 -3.89 3.71
CA ILE A 94 -6.92 -5.34 3.48
C ILE A 94 -8.35 -5.79 3.18
N ASP A 95 -9.33 -5.32 3.95
CA ASP A 95 -10.74 -5.72 3.80
C ASP A 95 -11.39 -5.17 2.54
N THR A 96 -11.04 -3.94 2.16
CA THR A 96 -11.77 -3.19 1.12
C THR A 96 -11.09 -3.20 -0.25
N ILE A 97 -9.76 -3.31 -0.30
CA ILE A 97 -8.99 -3.10 -1.53
C ILE A 97 -8.19 -4.33 -1.94
N MET A 98 -7.65 -5.10 -0.96
CA MET A 98 -6.73 -6.19 -1.27
C MET A 98 -7.45 -7.38 -1.92
N PRO A 99 -6.87 -8.02 -2.96
CA PRO A 99 -7.39 -9.28 -3.51
C PRO A 99 -7.55 -10.36 -2.44
N ASP A 100 -8.61 -11.17 -2.53
CA ASP A 100 -8.95 -12.16 -1.50
C ASP A 100 -7.81 -13.14 -1.21
N GLU A 101 -7.09 -13.55 -2.25
CA GLU A 101 -5.96 -14.48 -2.12
C GLU A 101 -4.76 -13.92 -1.34
N LEU A 102 -4.65 -12.60 -1.21
CA LEU A 102 -3.59 -11.92 -0.46
C LEU A 102 -4.06 -11.39 0.89
N ALA A 103 -5.38 -11.21 1.07
CA ALA A 103 -5.96 -10.53 2.23
C ALA A 103 -5.71 -11.27 3.54
N GLU A 104 -6.02 -12.57 3.59
CA GLU A 104 -5.89 -13.34 4.84
C GLU A 104 -4.43 -13.49 5.32
N PRO A 105 -3.46 -13.89 4.46
CA PRO A 105 -2.06 -13.94 4.87
C PRO A 105 -1.53 -12.57 5.33
N MET A 106 -1.93 -11.49 4.67
CA MET A 106 -1.52 -10.14 5.07
C MET A 106 -2.11 -9.73 6.41
N ARG A 107 -3.39 -9.98 6.64
CA ARG A 107 -4.07 -9.71 7.93
C ARG A 107 -3.36 -10.42 9.08
N ASN A 108 -3.07 -11.71 8.92
CA ASN A 108 -2.39 -12.50 9.94
C ASN A 108 -1.02 -11.93 10.25
N ALA A 109 -0.23 -11.57 9.21
CA ALA A 109 1.08 -10.96 9.40
C ALA A 109 1.00 -9.59 10.09
N VAL A 110 0.05 -8.73 9.70
CA VAL A 110 -0.17 -7.41 10.34
C VAL A 110 -0.52 -7.56 11.82
N ASN A 111 -1.35 -8.53 12.17
CA ASN A 111 -1.71 -8.82 13.58
C ASN A 111 -0.48 -9.22 14.40
N VAL A 112 0.34 -10.13 13.87
CA VAL A 112 1.59 -10.58 14.52
C VAL A 112 2.58 -9.42 14.67
N CYS A 113 2.67 -8.55 13.67
CA CYS A 113 3.65 -7.47 13.59
C CYS A 113 3.18 -6.13 14.18
N ARG A 114 2.03 -6.11 14.86
CA ARG A 114 1.38 -4.88 15.35
C ARG A 114 2.32 -3.98 16.15
N ASN A 115 3.19 -4.56 16.97
CA ASN A 115 4.07 -3.84 17.88
C ASN A 115 5.56 -3.83 17.42
N SER A 116 5.84 -4.24 16.18
CA SER A 116 7.23 -4.39 15.71
C SER A 116 8.00 -3.08 15.52
N ALA A 117 7.30 -1.94 15.53
CA ALA A 117 7.91 -0.60 15.52
C ALA A 117 8.05 0.03 16.91
N ASP A 118 7.58 -0.62 17.98
CA ASP A 118 7.54 -0.04 19.31
C ASP A 118 8.95 0.25 19.83
N GLY A 119 9.14 1.45 20.39
CA GLY A 119 10.43 1.89 20.93
C GLY A 119 11.46 2.35 19.88
N ILE A 120 11.20 2.17 18.59
CA ILE A 120 12.10 2.61 17.51
C ILE A 120 11.84 4.07 17.18
N LYS A 121 12.81 4.96 17.44
CA LYS A 121 12.65 6.41 17.25
C LYS A 121 12.83 6.86 15.80
N ASN A 122 13.70 6.18 15.05
CA ASN A 122 13.95 6.51 13.64
C ASN A 122 12.86 5.94 12.76
N ASN A 123 12.15 6.78 11.99
CA ASN A 123 11.03 6.36 11.15
C ASN A 123 11.44 5.33 10.08
N CYS A 124 12.63 5.48 9.48
CA CYS A 124 13.12 4.54 8.47
C CYS A 124 13.36 3.15 9.09
N GLU A 125 13.95 3.11 10.27
CA GLU A 125 14.19 1.86 11.00
C GLU A 125 12.89 1.23 11.50
N ALA A 126 11.95 2.03 12.00
CA ALA A 126 10.64 1.56 12.44
C ALA A 126 9.86 0.90 11.28
N SER A 127 9.79 1.58 10.13
CA SER A 127 9.13 1.06 8.93
C SER A 127 9.81 -0.19 8.38
N TYR A 128 11.13 -0.22 8.40
CA TYR A 128 11.91 -1.39 8.00
C TYR A 128 11.66 -2.59 8.91
N ALA A 129 11.59 -2.39 10.22
CA ALA A 129 11.26 -3.44 11.18
C ALA A 129 9.86 -4.03 10.93
N VAL A 130 8.86 -3.18 10.65
CA VAL A 130 7.49 -3.61 10.30
C VAL A 130 7.50 -4.43 9.01
N ALA A 131 8.10 -3.92 7.93
CA ALA A 131 8.13 -4.63 6.65
C ALA A 131 8.83 -5.99 6.76
N LYS A 132 9.97 -6.04 7.47
CA LYS A 132 10.72 -7.28 7.72
C LYS A 132 9.92 -8.29 8.54
N CYS A 133 9.18 -7.83 9.55
CA CYS A 133 8.28 -8.67 10.33
C CYS A 133 7.14 -9.23 9.46
N ILE A 134 6.48 -8.38 8.67
CA ILE A 134 5.39 -8.81 7.77
C ILE A 134 5.90 -9.81 6.74
N SER A 135 7.05 -9.55 6.11
CA SER A 135 7.67 -10.47 5.16
C SER A 135 7.92 -11.86 5.76
N LYS A 136 8.40 -11.91 6.99
CA LYS A 136 8.67 -13.18 7.69
C LYS A 136 7.39 -13.97 8.00
N ASN A 137 6.27 -13.28 8.22
CA ASN A 137 5.00 -13.88 8.65
C ASN A 137 3.97 -13.97 7.52
N ASN A 138 4.31 -13.57 6.30
CA ASN A 138 3.43 -13.64 5.13
C ASN A 138 4.11 -14.37 3.97
N PRO A 139 3.73 -15.62 3.67
CA PRO A 139 4.32 -16.39 2.57
C PRO A 139 4.00 -15.81 1.18
N LYS A 140 3.02 -14.91 1.10
CA LYS A 140 2.64 -14.19 -0.12
C LYS A 140 3.05 -12.71 -0.07
N PHE A 141 4.14 -12.42 0.65
CA PHE A 141 4.64 -11.06 0.77
C PHE A 141 5.06 -10.51 -0.59
N VAL A 142 4.51 -9.35 -0.94
CA VAL A 142 4.89 -8.57 -2.13
C VAL A 142 5.21 -7.15 -1.66
N PHE A 143 6.36 -6.64 -2.08
CA PHE A 143 6.79 -5.28 -1.77
C PHE A 143 7.19 -4.55 -3.06
N PRO A 144 6.86 -3.25 -3.22
CA PRO A 144 7.19 -2.46 -4.41
C PRO A 144 8.69 -2.36 -4.69
#